data_c626c5732620fdb3121574a1d54472ed
#
_entry.id   c626c5732620fdb3121574a1d54472ed
#
_cell.length_a   1.000
_cell.length_b   1.000
_cell.length_c   1.000
_cell.angle_alpha   90.00
_cell.angle_beta   90.00
_cell.angle_gamma   90.00
#
_symmetry.space_group_name_H-M   'P 1'
#
loop_
_entity.id
_entity.type
_entity.pdbx_description
1 polymer ?
#
loop_
_entity_poly.entity_id
_entity_poly.type
_entity_poly.pdbx_seq_one_letter_code
_entity_poly.pdbx_strand_id
1 'polypeptide(L)'
;INPVVTMPKDGTILYGDKTLQAKNSAFSWIGIRRLFNYLRKSIQESAKYSLFEFNTQFTRQSFKDMIEPILREIKGRNGIFDFYVRCDETNNTDTVIQKGEFLADIIIKPQYSIQGIRLSFTAVRREVSFDEVIVA
;
A
#
# COMPACT_ATOMS: atom_id res chain seq x y z
N ILE A 1 8.02 -6.77 -17.98
CA ILE A 1 8.44 -5.81 -19.01
C ILE A 1 7.23 -5.01 -19.47
N ASN A 2 7.35 -3.69 -19.49
CA ASN A 2 6.29 -2.80 -19.94
C ASN A 2 6.52 -2.43 -21.41
N PRO A 3 5.55 -2.66 -22.33
CA PRO A 3 5.69 -2.33 -23.73
C PRO A 3 5.62 -0.82 -23.96
N VAL A 4 6.33 -0.37 -24.99
CA VAL A 4 6.20 0.98 -25.53
C VAL A 4 5.29 0.87 -26.76
N VAL A 5 4.20 1.63 -26.76
CA VAL A 5 3.18 1.55 -27.81
C VAL A 5 2.94 2.94 -28.39
N THR A 6 2.78 3.02 -29.71
CA THR A 6 2.37 4.24 -30.39
C THR A 6 0.87 4.22 -30.60
N MET A 7 0.17 5.17 -29.98
CA MET A 7 -1.28 5.31 -30.11
C MET A 7 -1.63 6.48 -31.05
N PRO A 8 -2.67 6.32 -31.90
CA PRO A 8 -3.21 7.43 -32.67
C PRO A 8 -3.70 8.52 -31.72
N LYS A 9 -3.30 9.75 -31.87
CA LYS A 9 -3.60 10.95 -31.08
C LYS A 9 -2.71 11.19 -29.84
N ASP A 10 -2.22 10.14 -29.16
CA ASP A 10 -1.45 10.30 -27.89
C ASP A 10 0.06 10.15 -28.08
N GLY A 11 0.50 9.71 -29.27
CA GLY A 11 1.91 9.48 -29.57
C GLY A 11 2.45 8.20 -28.94
N THR A 12 3.73 8.18 -28.66
CA THR A 12 4.41 7.01 -28.08
C THR A 12 4.35 7.06 -26.55
N ILE A 13 3.73 6.05 -25.97
CA ILE A 13 3.51 5.92 -24.52
C ILE A 13 4.08 4.62 -23.97
N LEU A 14 4.42 4.64 -22.68
CA LEU A 14 4.74 3.43 -21.93
C LEU A 14 3.44 2.78 -21.46
N TYR A 15 3.15 1.59 -21.96
CA TYR A 15 1.87 0.90 -21.74
C TYR A 15 2.04 -0.29 -20.79
N GLY A 16 2.20 -0.01 -19.51
CA GLY A 16 2.32 -1.03 -18.48
C GLY A 16 2.76 -0.48 -17.14
N ASP A 17 2.51 -1.26 -16.08
CA ASP A 17 2.77 -0.91 -14.68
C ASP A 17 3.36 -2.13 -13.94
N LYS A 18 4.31 -2.82 -14.56
CA LYS A 18 4.93 -4.02 -14.00
C LYS A 18 6.40 -3.83 -13.69
N THR A 19 6.84 -4.44 -12.58
CA THR A 19 8.25 -4.58 -12.22
C THR A 19 8.85 -5.84 -12.86
N LEU A 20 10.17 -6.00 -12.80
CA LEU A 20 10.88 -7.20 -13.30
C LEU A 20 10.75 -8.42 -12.36
N GLN A 21 9.90 -8.37 -11.36
CA GLN A 21 9.74 -9.46 -10.42
C GLN A 21 9.09 -10.68 -11.11
N ALA A 22 9.78 -11.81 -11.11
CA ALA A 22 9.31 -13.04 -11.74
C ALA A 22 8.14 -13.69 -10.96
N LYS A 23 8.18 -13.64 -9.63
CA LYS A 23 7.12 -14.19 -8.79
C LYS A 23 5.99 -13.16 -8.61
N ASN A 24 4.76 -13.57 -8.90
CA ASN A 24 3.61 -12.68 -8.73
C ASN A 24 3.37 -12.32 -7.26
N SER A 25 3.42 -11.04 -6.96
CA SER A 25 3.17 -10.48 -5.63
C SER A 25 2.68 -9.03 -5.74
N ALA A 26 2.32 -8.41 -4.62
CA ALA A 26 1.99 -6.98 -4.58
C ALA A 26 3.11 -6.10 -5.18
N PHE A 27 4.36 -6.50 -5.02
CA PHE A 27 5.53 -5.78 -5.55
C PHE A 27 5.77 -5.97 -7.06
N SER A 28 4.93 -6.75 -7.74
CA SER A 28 4.94 -6.81 -9.21
C SER A 28 4.45 -5.51 -9.86
N TRP A 29 3.90 -4.59 -9.08
CA TRP A 29 3.33 -3.32 -9.53
C TRP A 29 4.28 -2.16 -9.21
N ILE A 30 4.59 -1.33 -10.20
CA ILE A 30 5.52 -0.20 -10.05
C ILE A 30 5.02 0.78 -8.99
N GLY A 31 3.74 1.16 -9.02
CA GLY A 31 3.15 2.09 -8.08
C GLY A 31 3.31 1.64 -6.63
N ILE A 32 3.05 0.36 -6.35
CA ILE A 32 3.19 -0.22 -5.03
C ILE A 32 4.67 -0.23 -4.59
N ARG A 33 5.59 -0.62 -5.45
CA ARG A 33 7.04 -0.60 -5.13
C ARG A 33 7.53 0.81 -4.82
N ARG A 34 7.12 1.81 -5.59
CA ARG A 34 7.47 3.21 -5.34
C ARG A 34 6.89 3.72 -4.03
N LEU A 35 5.63 3.38 -3.73
CA LEU A 35 4.98 3.71 -2.47
C LEU A 35 5.75 3.15 -1.27
N PHE A 36 6.13 1.88 -1.31
CA PHE A 36 6.90 1.25 -0.24
C PHE A 36 8.29 1.87 -0.07
N ASN A 37 8.96 2.24 -1.15
CA ASN A 37 10.25 2.93 -1.09
C ASN A 37 10.12 4.32 -0.44
N TYR A 38 9.07 5.05 -0.77
CA TYR A 38 8.76 6.35 -0.17
C TYR A 38 8.48 6.21 1.33
N LEU A 39 7.58 5.30 1.70
CA LEU A 39 7.23 5.05 3.10
C LEU A 39 8.44 4.62 3.92
N ARG A 40 9.25 3.69 3.39
CA ARG A 40 10.48 3.26 4.05
C ARG A 40 11.37 4.45 4.37
N LYS A 41 11.63 5.31 3.40
CA LYS A 41 12.49 6.48 3.57
C LYS A 41 11.93 7.45 4.61
N SER A 42 10.66 7.79 4.52
CA SER A 42 9.99 8.71 5.44
C SER A 42 10.00 8.18 6.88
N ILE A 43 9.69 6.89 7.05
CA ILE A 43 9.68 6.26 8.38
C ILE A 43 11.09 6.15 8.95
N GLN A 44 12.10 5.83 8.14
CA GLN A 44 13.50 5.78 8.58
C GLN A 44 14.00 7.16 9.06
N GLU A 45 13.62 8.23 8.38
CA GLU A 45 13.96 9.58 8.80
C GLU A 45 13.31 9.95 10.13
N SER A 46 12.05 9.58 10.34
CA SER A 46 11.34 9.79 11.60
C SER A 46 11.89 8.91 12.72
N ALA A 47 12.25 7.67 12.43
CA ALA A 47 12.78 6.72 13.40
C ALA A 47 14.13 7.13 14.02
N LYS A 48 14.90 8.00 13.36
CA LYS A 48 16.17 8.53 13.90
C LYS A 48 16.00 9.26 15.23
N TYR A 49 14.86 9.88 15.42
CA TYR A 49 14.57 10.64 16.65
C TYR A 49 14.29 9.74 17.86
N SER A 50 13.98 8.46 17.63
CA SER A 50 13.79 7.46 18.69
C SER A 50 15.09 6.70 19.05
N LEU A 51 16.20 7.01 18.39
CA LEU A 51 17.50 6.41 18.73
C LEU A 51 17.97 6.93 20.10
N PHE A 52 18.53 6.02 20.89
CA PHE A 52 19.03 6.27 22.25
C PHE A 52 17.95 6.56 23.31
N GLU A 53 16.68 6.46 22.95
CA GLU A 53 15.59 6.45 23.93
C GLU A 53 15.43 5.06 24.57
N PHE A 54 14.86 5.01 25.77
CA PHE A 54 14.56 3.75 26.43
C PHE A 54 13.38 3.05 25.75
N ASN A 55 13.47 1.74 25.56
CA ASN A 55 12.39 0.93 25.00
C ASN A 55 11.26 0.72 26.05
N THR A 56 10.47 1.74 26.28
CA THR A 56 9.32 1.73 27.17
C THR A 56 8.01 1.70 26.40
N GLN A 57 6.92 1.38 27.07
CA GLN A 57 5.59 1.44 26.46
C GLN A 57 5.27 2.84 25.92
N PHE A 58 5.70 3.87 26.64
CA PHE A 58 5.53 5.26 26.21
C PHE A 58 6.27 5.55 24.90
N THR A 59 7.52 5.14 24.78
CA THR A 59 8.31 5.33 23.56
C THR A 59 7.71 4.58 22.37
N ARG A 60 7.20 3.36 22.59
CA ARG A 60 6.51 2.57 21.57
C ARG A 60 5.23 3.24 21.08
N GLN A 61 4.45 3.78 22.02
CA GLN A 61 3.23 4.51 21.68
C GLN A 61 3.55 5.82 20.94
N SER A 62 4.53 6.60 21.41
CA SER A 62 4.97 7.83 20.74
C SER A 62 5.44 7.58 19.30
N PHE A 63 6.16 6.49 19.08
CA PHE A 63 6.59 6.09 17.75
C PHE A 63 5.40 5.74 16.84
N LYS A 64 4.43 5.01 17.38
CA LYS A 64 3.19 4.68 16.65
C LYS A 64 2.41 5.95 16.30
N ASP A 65 2.25 6.85 17.24
CA ASP A 65 1.54 8.13 17.07
C ASP A 65 2.24 9.06 16.06
N MET A 66 3.55 8.91 15.88
CA MET A 66 4.33 9.64 14.88
C MET A 66 4.11 9.09 13.46
N ILE A 67 3.97 7.77 13.31
CA ILE A 67 3.87 7.10 11.99
C ILE A 67 2.43 7.04 11.49
N GLU A 68 1.45 6.80 12.36
CA GLU A 68 0.06 6.66 11.96
C GLU A 68 -0.50 7.84 11.14
N PRO A 69 -0.22 9.11 11.46
CA PRO A 69 -0.68 10.24 10.65
C PRO A 69 -0.20 10.18 9.19
N ILE A 70 1.06 9.78 8.98
CA ILE A 70 1.64 9.64 7.63
C ILE A 70 0.87 8.57 6.84
N LEU A 71 0.61 7.43 7.46
CA LEU A 71 -0.14 6.34 6.83
C LEU A 71 -1.61 6.72 6.58
N ARG A 72 -2.23 7.44 7.50
CA ARG A 72 -3.60 7.95 7.34
C ARG A 72 -3.73 8.97 6.21
N GLU A 73 -2.75 9.85 6.04
CA GLU A 73 -2.71 10.79 4.93
C GLU A 73 -2.67 10.04 3.58
N ILE A 74 -1.80 9.05 3.47
CA ILE A 74 -1.67 8.24 2.25
C ILE A 74 -2.94 7.41 1.99
N LYS A 75 -3.57 6.88 3.04
CA LYS A 75 -4.88 6.22 2.95
C LYS A 75 -5.96 7.20 2.46
N GLY A 76 -6.00 8.41 2.98
CA GLY A 76 -6.91 9.47 2.54
C GLY A 76 -6.74 9.87 1.08
N ARG A 77 -5.53 9.74 0.53
CA ARG A 77 -5.22 9.94 -0.90
C ARG A 77 -5.44 8.69 -1.76
N ASN A 78 -6.04 7.63 -1.21
CA ASN A 78 -6.23 6.33 -1.88
C ASN A 78 -4.92 5.63 -2.31
N GLY A 79 -3.80 5.93 -1.68
CA GLY A 79 -2.53 5.26 -1.94
C GLY A 79 -2.47 3.86 -1.35
N ILE A 80 -3.14 3.64 -0.23
CA ILE A 80 -3.28 2.34 0.43
C ILE A 80 -4.74 2.08 0.79
N PHE A 81 -5.11 0.81 0.81
CA PHE A 81 -6.44 0.38 1.23
C PHE A 81 -6.58 0.42 2.76
N ASP A 82 -5.62 -0.19 3.45
CA ASP A 82 -5.56 -0.23 4.91
C ASP A 82 -4.14 -0.46 5.41
N PHE A 83 -3.90 -0.17 6.70
CA PHE A 83 -2.63 -0.37 7.35
C PHE A 83 -2.81 -0.80 8.81
N TYR A 84 -1.79 -1.45 9.36
CA TYR A 84 -1.69 -1.79 10.77
C TYR A 84 -0.24 -1.62 11.24
N VAL A 85 -0.07 -0.90 12.34
CA VAL A 85 1.24 -0.71 12.98
C VAL A 85 1.25 -1.49 14.29
N ARG A 86 2.15 -2.47 14.38
CA ARG A 86 2.38 -3.25 15.58
C ARG A 86 3.72 -2.84 16.20
N CYS A 87 3.63 -2.21 17.35
CA CYS A 87 4.77 -1.83 18.16
C CYS A 87 4.37 -1.95 19.64
N ASP A 88 4.32 -3.18 20.12
CA ASP A 88 3.86 -3.53 21.46
C ASP A 88 4.78 -4.59 22.12
N GLU A 89 4.37 -5.14 23.23
CA GLU A 89 5.14 -6.14 23.96
C GLU A 89 5.23 -7.48 23.22
N THR A 90 4.35 -7.73 22.25
CA THR A 90 4.35 -9.00 21.50
C THR A 90 5.54 -9.10 20.53
N ASN A 91 6.00 -7.99 19.97
CA ASN A 91 7.18 -7.94 19.11
C ASN A 91 8.43 -7.35 19.81
N ASN A 92 8.27 -6.62 20.91
CA ASN A 92 9.35 -6.14 21.76
C ASN A 92 9.42 -6.95 23.07
N THR A 93 9.90 -8.18 22.97
CA THR A 93 10.09 -9.07 24.12
C THR A 93 11.28 -8.62 24.98
N ASP A 94 11.37 -9.10 26.23
CA ASP A 94 12.49 -8.80 27.12
C ASP A 94 13.85 -9.10 26.48
N THR A 95 13.93 -10.14 25.67
CA THR A 95 15.15 -10.51 24.93
C THR A 95 15.56 -9.45 23.92
N VAL A 96 14.60 -8.85 23.23
CA VAL A 96 14.80 -7.76 22.26
C VAL A 96 15.24 -6.48 22.97
N ILE A 97 14.58 -6.17 24.08
CA ILE A 97 14.90 -5.00 24.92
C ILE A 97 16.32 -5.11 25.50
N GLN A 98 16.71 -6.29 26.00
CA GLN A 98 18.06 -6.55 26.52
C GLN A 98 19.17 -6.42 25.46
N LYS A 99 18.86 -6.72 24.20
CA LYS A 99 19.78 -6.51 23.07
C LYS A 99 19.89 -5.04 22.63
N GLY A 100 19.09 -4.15 23.20
CA GLY A 100 19.01 -2.75 22.78
C GLY A 100 18.32 -2.55 21.43
N GLU A 101 17.46 -3.49 21.03
CA GLU A 101 16.72 -3.44 19.78
C GLU A 101 15.30 -2.89 20.01
N PHE A 102 14.78 -2.25 18.99
CA PHE A 102 13.39 -1.75 18.94
C PHE A 102 12.75 -2.26 17.65
N LEU A 103 11.67 -3.02 17.78
CA LEU A 103 10.98 -3.62 16.65
C LEU A 103 9.60 -2.99 16.44
N ALA A 104 9.36 -2.56 15.22
CA ALA A 104 8.06 -2.09 14.76
C ALA A 104 7.68 -2.77 13.44
N ASP A 105 6.53 -3.42 13.40
CA ASP A 105 6.01 -4.05 12.20
C ASP A 105 4.93 -3.16 11.58
N ILE A 106 5.15 -2.77 10.34
CA ILE A 106 4.20 -1.95 9.58
C ILE A 106 3.64 -2.81 8.45
N ILE A 107 2.37 -3.16 8.58
CA ILE A 107 1.64 -4.00 7.63
C ILE A 107 0.74 -3.11 6.80
N ILE A 108 0.86 -3.20 5.49
CA ILE A 108 0.15 -2.35 4.54
C ILE A 108 -0.59 -3.20 3.53
N LYS A 109 -1.88 -2.89 3.33
CA LYS A 109 -2.69 -3.40 2.23
C LYS A 109 -2.69 -2.36 1.11
N PRO A 110 -1.99 -2.59 -0.01
CA PRO A 110 -1.89 -1.62 -1.08
C PRO A 110 -3.16 -1.53 -1.93
N GLN A 111 -3.32 -0.44 -2.65
CA GLN A 111 -4.27 -0.32 -3.75
C GLN A 111 -3.61 -0.76 -5.06
N TYR A 112 -4.39 -1.36 -5.94
CA TYR A 112 -3.92 -1.83 -7.24
C TYR A 112 -4.45 -0.93 -8.36
N SER A 113 -3.61 -0.67 -9.37
CA SER A 113 -4.01 0.04 -10.58
C SER A 113 -4.90 -0.82 -11.47
N ILE A 114 -5.81 -0.18 -12.19
CA ILE A 114 -6.67 -0.83 -13.16
C ILE A 114 -5.84 -1.15 -14.41
N GLN A 115 -5.76 -2.42 -14.79
CA GLN A 115 -5.03 -2.86 -16.00
C GLN A 115 -5.95 -3.36 -17.11
N GLY A 116 -7.22 -3.54 -16.83
CA GLY A 116 -8.19 -3.97 -17.84
C GLY A 116 -9.57 -3.45 -17.51
N ILE A 117 -10.27 -3.01 -18.53
CA ILE A 117 -11.66 -2.56 -18.40
C ILE A 117 -12.51 -3.49 -19.24
N ARG A 118 -13.46 -4.16 -18.60
CA ARG A 118 -14.45 -4.98 -19.28
C ARG A 118 -15.79 -4.27 -19.22
N LEU A 119 -16.34 -3.96 -20.38
CA LEU A 119 -17.64 -3.35 -20.51
C LEU A 119 -18.65 -4.39 -21.02
N SER A 120 -19.76 -4.54 -20.33
CA SER A 120 -20.88 -5.41 -20.73
C SER A 120 -22.08 -4.55 -21.07
N PHE A 121 -22.58 -4.69 -22.31
CA PHE A 121 -23.78 -4.00 -22.75
C PHE A 121 -24.89 -5.04 -22.92
N THR A 122 -25.98 -4.87 -22.19
CA THR A 122 -27.15 -5.74 -22.28
C THR A 122 -28.34 -4.93 -22.83
N ALA A 123 -28.86 -5.36 -23.96
CA ALA A 123 -30.09 -4.81 -24.52
C ALA A 123 -31.28 -5.54 -23.91
N VAL A 124 -32.18 -4.82 -23.30
CA VAL A 124 -33.37 -5.36 -22.64
C VAL A 124 -34.61 -4.91 -23.39
N ARG A 125 -35.61 -5.79 -23.46
CA ARG A 125 -36.94 -5.41 -24.03
C ARG A 125 -37.58 -4.36 -23.13
N ARG A 126 -38.34 -3.48 -23.75
CA ARG A 126 -39.01 -2.33 -23.07
C ARG A 126 -39.93 -2.73 -21.88
N GLU A 127 -40.40 -3.96 -21.88
CA GLU A 127 -41.36 -4.49 -20.89
C GLU A 127 -40.67 -5.15 -19.66
N VAL A 128 -39.35 -5.31 -19.66
CA VAL A 128 -38.63 -5.98 -18.58
C VAL A 128 -38.07 -4.91 -17.63
N SER A 129 -38.26 -5.10 -16.33
CA SER A 129 -37.69 -4.20 -15.32
C SER A 129 -36.18 -4.41 -15.21
N PHE A 130 -35.41 -3.35 -14.88
CA PHE A 130 -33.94 -3.45 -14.70
C PHE A 130 -33.57 -4.36 -13.56
N ASP A 131 -34.42 -4.48 -12.53
CA ASP A 131 -34.15 -5.32 -11.38
C ASP A 131 -34.08 -6.83 -11.73
N GLU A 132 -34.87 -7.27 -12.72
CA GLU A 132 -34.85 -8.66 -13.21
C GLU A 132 -33.54 -8.99 -13.96
N VAL A 133 -32.90 -7.99 -14.59
CA VAL A 133 -31.65 -8.15 -15.34
C VAL A 133 -30.44 -8.17 -14.41
N ILE A 134 -30.48 -7.45 -13.30
CA ILE A 134 -29.39 -7.35 -12.33
C ILE A 134 -29.26 -8.62 -11.49
N VAL A 135 -30.38 -9.30 -11.23
CA VAL A 135 -30.43 -10.54 -10.39
C VAL A 135 -30.08 -11.80 -11.19
N ALA A 136 -30.11 -11.72 -12.50
CA ALA A 136 -29.71 -12.83 -13.37
C ALA A 136 -28.21 -12.76 -13.68
#